data_746b91182d819bafe91813c025df8fcc
#
_entry.id   746b91182d819bafe91813c025df8fcc
#
_cell.length_a   1.000
_cell.length_b   1.000
_cell.length_c   1.000
_cell.angle_alpha   90.00
_cell.angle_beta   90.00
_cell.angle_gamma   90.00
#
_symmetry.space_group_name_H-M   'P 1'
#
loop_
_entity.id
_entity.type
_entity.pdbx_description
1 polymer ?
#
loop_
_entity_poly.entity_id
_entity_poly.type
_entity_poly.pdbx_seq_one_letter_code
_entity_poly.pdbx_strand_id
1 'polypeptide(L)'
;MKDARPKYQFAIGSFVVDIFQAGSFLVDGGALFGGVPPEVWTAWMEADSRGRVRIPCWGCVVRGEGKCILTEPGVGEIWPEALLEYADPEIVSLRVGLGDIGIPVEAVTDVVLTHLHYDHCGGVC
;
A
#
# COMPACT_ATOMS: atom_id res chain seq x y z
N MET A 1 -7.03 -21.00 2.26
CA MET A 1 -7.37 -19.88 1.33
C MET A 1 -6.71 -18.64 1.90
N LYS A 2 -5.90 -17.92 1.11
CA LYS A 2 -5.48 -16.58 1.54
C LYS A 2 -6.76 -15.75 1.61
N ASP A 3 -7.02 -15.12 2.75
CA ASP A 3 -8.13 -14.20 2.88
C ASP A 3 -8.00 -13.12 1.80
N ALA A 4 -9.14 -12.70 1.23
CA ALA A 4 -9.14 -11.66 0.20
C ALA A 4 -8.54 -10.38 0.80
N ARG A 5 -7.63 -9.73 0.04
CA ARG A 5 -7.05 -8.46 0.49
C ARG A 5 -8.16 -7.43 0.74
N PRO A 6 -8.04 -6.62 1.80
CA PRO A 6 -9.01 -5.58 2.11
C PRO A 6 -9.16 -4.60 0.96
N LYS A 7 -10.40 -4.25 0.67
CA LYS A 7 -10.77 -3.25 -0.33
C LYS A 7 -12.03 -2.51 0.07
N TYR A 8 -12.13 -1.26 -0.31
CA TYR A 8 -13.27 -0.40 0.00
C TYR A 8 -13.67 0.39 -1.22
N GLN A 9 -14.98 0.66 -1.37
CA GLN A 9 -15.50 1.50 -2.43
C GLN A 9 -16.56 2.44 -1.88
N PHE A 10 -16.55 3.70 -2.31
CA PHE A 10 -17.56 4.69 -1.97
C PHE A 10 -17.67 5.76 -3.07
N ALA A 11 -18.75 6.54 -3.05
CA ALA A 11 -18.97 7.61 -4.00
C ALA A 11 -18.81 8.99 -3.33
N ILE A 12 -18.20 9.92 -4.05
CA ILE A 12 -18.11 11.33 -3.67
C ILE A 12 -18.61 12.16 -4.86
N GLY A 13 -19.82 12.68 -4.77
CA GLY A 13 -20.46 13.35 -5.90
C GLY A 13 -20.58 12.43 -7.11
N SER A 14 -20.03 12.84 -8.25
CA SER A 14 -20.00 12.05 -9.50
C SER A 14 -18.82 11.07 -9.59
N PHE A 15 -17.94 11.03 -8.57
CA PHE A 15 -16.76 10.18 -8.57
C PHE A 15 -16.98 8.91 -7.75
N VAL A 16 -16.38 7.82 -8.21
CA VAL A 16 -16.26 6.56 -7.46
C VAL A 16 -14.81 6.44 -7.00
N VAL A 17 -14.64 6.16 -5.72
CA VAL A 17 -13.32 5.97 -5.08
C VAL A 17 -13.20 4.51 -4.66
N ASP A 18 -12.17 3.85 -5.15
CA ASP A 18 -11.79 2.50 -4.78
C ASP A 18 -10.48 2.54 -4.00
N ILE A 19 -10.43 1.91 -2.83
CA ILE A 19 -9.21 1.75 -2.03
C ILE A 19 -8.88 0.26 -1.99
N PHE A 20 -7.62 -0.08 -2.23
CA PHE A 20 -7.14 -1.46 -2.24
C PHE A 20 -5.79 -1.58 -1.56
N GLN A 21 -5.49 -2.76 -1.03
CA GLN A 21 -4.17 -3.04 -0.46
C GLN A 21 -3.18 -3.34 -1.58
N ALA A 22 -2.15 -2.50 -1.68
CA ALA A 22 -1.09 -2.54 -2.68
C ALA A 22 0.21 -3.21 -2.17
N GLY A 23 0.10 -4.03 -1.14
CA GLY A 23 1.20 -4.73 -0.49
C GLY A 23 1.30 -4.44 0.99
N SER A 24 2.32 -4.99 1.62
CA SER A 24 2.69 -4.72 3.02
C SER A 24 4.17 -4.98 3.22
N PHE A 25 4.76 -4.43 4.27
CA PHE A 25 6.15 -4.69 4.62
C PHE A 25 6.40 -4.46 6.12
N LEU A 26 7.53 -4.96 6.63
CA LEU A 26 7.96 -4.75 8.01
C LEU A 26 8.82 -3.51 8.12
N VAL A 27 8.57 -2.71 9.15
CA VAL A 27 9.35 -1.53 9.51
C VAL A 27 9.71 -1.57 10.99
N ASP A 28 10.82 -0.94 11.36
CA ASP A 28 11.19 -0.78 12.75
C ASP A 28 10.11 0.00 13.52
N GLY A 29 9.56 -0.60 14.59
CA GLY A 29 8.49 0.02 15.36
C GLY A 29 8.95 1.28 16.09
N GLY A 30 10.19 1.30 16.56
CA GLY A 30 10.77 2.49 17.18
C GLY A 30 10.89 3.66 16.21
N ALA A 31 11.30 3.39 14.97
CA ALA A 31 11.35 4.42 13.91
C ALA A 31 9.95 4.91 13.53
N LEU A 32 8.97 3.99 13.43
CA LEU A 32 7.59 4.34 13.08
C LEU A 32 6.91 5.20 14.15
N PHE A 33 7.09 4.85 15.42
CA PHE A 33 6.43 5.54 16.54
C PHE A 33 7.30 6.63 17.19
N GLY A 34 8.52 6.81 16.70
CA GLY A 34 9.43 7.85 17.18
C GLY A 34 9.76 7.70 18.66
N GLY A 35 9.55 8.76 19.45
CA GLY A 35 9.86 8.76 20.89
C GLY A 35 8.85 8.06 21.81
N VAL A 36 7.82 7.41 21.26
CA VAL A 36 6.85 6.65 22.07
C VAL A 36 7.49 5.36 22.54
N PRO A 37 7.45 5.05 23.87
CA PRO A 37 8.04 3.83 24.40
C PRO A 37 7.41 2.56 23.82
N PRO A 38 8.21 1.49 23.55
CA PRO A 38 7.69 0.23 22.98
C PRO A 38 6.52 -0.37 23.76
N GLU A 39 6.54 -0.32 25.09
CA GLU A 39 5.47 -0.80 25.95
C GLU A 39 4.14 -0.07 25.77
N VAL A 40 4.16 1.12 25.16
CA VAL A 40 2.96 1.90 24.83
C VAL A 40 2.42 1.51 23.45
N TRP A 41 3.25 1.56 22.41
CA TRP A 41 2.76 1.32 21.06
C TRP A 41 2.51 -0.17 20.75
N THR A 42 3.17 -1.11 21.44
CA THR A 42 2.87 -2.55 21.31
C THR A 42 1.50 -2.94 21.84
N ALA A 43 0.84 -2.06 22.61
CA ALA A 43 -0.56 -2.22 22.96
C ALA A 43 -1.51 -2.02 21.77
N TRP A 44 -1.06 -1.37 20.69
CA TRP A 44 -1.87 -1.05 19.51
C TRP A 44 -1.46 -1.84 18.27
N MET A 45 -0.17 -2.21 18.17
CA MET A 45 0.36 -2.95 17.02
C MET A 45 1.24 -4.09 17.48
N GLU A 46 0.98 -5.28 16.94
CA GLU A 46 1.82 -6.44 17.18
C GLU A 46 3.20 -6.25 16.54
N ALA A 47 4.24 -6.49 17.34
CA ALA A 47 5.61 -6.47 16.87
C ALA A 47 6.19 -7.89 16.82
N ASP A 48 7.08 -8.14 15.88
CA ASP A 48 7.84 -9.37 15.85
C ASP A 48 8.98 -9.38 16.90
N SER A 49 9.72 -10.47 16.99
CA SER A 49 10.85 -10.62 17.94
C SER A 49 12.00 -9.62 17.71
N ARG A 50 12.02 -8.93 16.57
CA ARG A 50 13.00 -7.89 16.22
C ARG A 50 12.45 -6.47 16.43
N GLY A 51 11.25 -6.33 17.02
CA GLY A 51 10.60 -5.04 17.23
C GLY A 51 10.05 -4.40 15.97
N ARG A 52 9.86 -5.18 14.89
CA ARG A 52 9.30 -4.68 13.63
C ARG A 52 7.78 -4.88 13.62
N VAL A 53 7.09 -3.95 13.01
CA VAL A 53 5.63 -4.00 12.79
C VAL A 53 5.33 -4.08 11.30
N ARG A 54 4.28 -4.83 10.94
CA ARG A 54 3.84 -4.93 9.55
C ARG A 54 2.87 -3.80 9.23
N ILE A 55 3.21 -3.00 8.24
CA ILE A 55 2.35 -1.92 7.76
C ILE A 55 1.82 -2.25 6.36
N PRO A 56 0.52 -2.06 6.11
CA PRO A 56 -0.06 -2.19 4.78
C PRO A 56 0.22 -0.93 3.94
N CYS A 57 0.42 -1.13 2.63
CA CYS A 57 0.41 -0.06 1.65
C CYS A 57 -0.96 -0.01 1.00
N TRP A 58 -1.51 1.17 0.88
CA TRP A 58 -2.83 1.39 0.30
C TRP A 58 -2.72 2.17 -1.00
N GLY A 59 -3.34 1.64 -2.04
CA GLY A 59 -3.58 2.35 -3.29
C GLY A 59 -5.01 2.86 -3.34
N CYS A 60 -5.22 3.92 -4.11
CA CYS A 60 -6.54 4.48 -4.32
C CYS A 60 -6.75 4.80 -5.80
N VAL A 61 -7.95 4.51 -6.31
CA VAL A 61 -8.35 4.88 -7.66
C VAL A 61 -9.58 5.77 -7.58
N VAL A 62 -9.52 6.91 -8.24
CA VAL A 62 -10.66 7.84 -8.40
C VAL A 62 -11.14 7.79 -9.84
N ARG A 63 -12.39 7.41 -10.06
CA ARG A 63 -13.00 7.30 -11.39
C ARG A 63 -14.16 8.27 -11.53
N GLY A 64 -14.19 8.98 -12.63
CA GLY A 64 -15.28 9.91 -12.99
C GLY A 64 -14.87 10.81 -14.13
N GLU A 65 -15.83 11.37 -14.84
CA GLU A 65 -15.62 12.35 -15.91
C GLU A 65 -14.62 11.89 -16.99
N GLY A 66 -14.63 10.60 -17.32
CA GLY A 66 -13.72 10.00 -18.30
C GLY A 66 -12.30 9.77 -17.82
N LYS A 67 -12.04 9.94 -16.53
CA LYS A 67 -10.73 9.74 -15.89
C LYS A 67 -10.74 8.50 -14.99
N CYS A 68 -9.58 7.85 -14.91
CA CYS A 68 -9.26 6.78 -13.97
C CYS A 68 -7.89 7.11 -13.36
N ILE A 69 -7.90 7.78 -12.22
CA ILE A 69 -6.70 8.35 -11.58
C ILE A 69 -6.25 7.40 -10.48
N LEU A 70 -5.06 6.84 -10.62
CA LEU A 70 -4.41 6.04 -9.59
C LEU A 70 -3.60 6.95 -8.66
N THR A 71 -3.79 6.83 -7.37
CA THR A 71 -2.93 7.46 -6.37
C THR A 71 -2.26 6.39 -5.53
N GLU A 72 -1.01 6.63 -5.15
CA GLU A 72 -0.26 5.75 -4.23
C GLU A 72 -0.20 4.29 -4.71
N PRO A 73 0.55 3.97 -5.78
CA PRO A 73 0.61 2.63 -6.36
C PRO A 73 1.31 1.57 -5.48
N GLY A 74 1.72 1.92 -4.27
CA GLY A 74 2.33 1.00 -3.30
C GLY A 74 3.81 0.76 -3.51
N VAL A 75 4.31 -0.33 -2.91
CA VAL A 75 5.75 -0.65 -2.85
C VAL A 75 6.33 -1.16 -4.18
N GLY A 76 5.49 -1.64 -5.10
CA GLY A 76 5.96 -2.23 -6.35
C GLY A 76 6.68 -3.57 -6.21
N GLU A 77 7.27 -4.01 -7.32
CA GLU A 77 7.90 -5.33 -7.44
C GLU A 77 9.44 -5.29 -7.35
N ILE A 78 10.03 -4.09 -7.46
CA ILE A 78 11.49 -3.92 -7.49
C ILE A 78 11.99 -3.52 -6.10
N TRP A 79 12.70 -4.45 -5.46
CA TRP A 79 13.28 -4.26 -4.13
C TRP A 79 14.77 -4.48 -4.13
N PRO A 80 15.58 -3.62 -3.48
CA PRO A 80 16.98 -3.93 -3.19
C PRO A 80 17.08 -5.20 -2.35
N GLU A 81 17.98 -6.11 -2.73
CA GLU A 81 18.18 -7.38 -2.04
C GLU A 81 18.42 -7.22 -0.54
N ALA A 82 19.19 -6.21 -0.16
CA ALA A 82 19.48 -5.90 1.25
C ALA A 82 18.21 -5.54 2.07
N LEU A 83 17.16 -5.05 1.43
CA LEU A 83 15.91 -4.70 2.10
C LEU A 83 14.91 -5.86 2.14
N LEU A 84 15.02 -6.84 1.24
CA LEU A 84 14.09 -7.97 1.17
C LEU A 84 14.06 -8.75 2.48
N GLU A 85 15.22 -9.09 3.03
CA GLU A 85 15.31 -9.84 4.30
C GLU A 85 14.80 -9.02 5.49
N TYR A 86 15.12 -7.72 5.51
CA TYR A 86 14.71 -6.85 6.62
C TYR A 86 13.22 -6.52 6.58
N ALA A 87 12.74 -6.10 5.42
CA ALA A 87 11.36 -5.61 5.25
C ALA A 87 10.34 -6.73 5.01
N ASP A 88 10.79 -7.93 4.60
CA ASP A 88 9.91 -9.07 4.31
C ASP A 88 8.62 -8.64 3.58
N PRO A 89 8.72 -8.03 2.39
CA PRO A 89 7.58 -7.41 1.74
C PRO A 89 6.59 -8.46 1.22
N GLU A 90 5.31 -8.20 1.43
CA GLU A 90 4.25 -8.84 0.65
C GLU A 90 4.09 -8.05 -0.65
N ILE A 91 4.67 -8.58 -1.72
CA ILE A 91 4.67 -7.92 -3.03
C ILE A 91 3.33 -8.20 -3.72
N VAL A 92 2.60 -7.13 -3.99
CA VAL A 92 1.39 -7.14 -4.81
C VAL A 92 1.66 -6.30 -6.04
N SER A 93 1.71 -6.95 -7.23
CA SER A 93 1.87 -6.16 -8.45
C SER A 93 0.66 -5.24 -8.66
N LEU A 94 0.90 -4.09 -9.27
CA LEU A 94 -0.16 -3.12 -9.53
C LEU A 94 -1.31 -3.75 -10.34
N ARG A 95 -0.98 -4.60 -11.31
CA ARG A 95 -1.98 -5.34 -12.11
C ARG A 95 -2.87 -6.22 -11.24
N VAL A 96 -2.30 -6.90 -10.25
CA VAL A 96 -3.06 -7.74 -9.31
C VAL A 96 -3.89 -6.88 -8.36
N GLY A 97 -3.32 -5.83 -7.78
CA GLY A 97 -4.04 -4.93 -6.86
C GLY A 97 -5.23 -4.25 -7.52
N LEU A 98 -5.06 -3.71 -8.72
CA LEU A 98 -6.15 -3.12 -9.51
C LEU A 98 -7.17 -4.18 -9.95
N GLY A 99 -6.71 -5.39 -10.31
CA GLY A 99 -7.58 -6.52 -10.66
C GLY A 99 -8.50 -6.93 -9.52
N ASP A 100 -8.06 -6.86 -8.27
CA ASP A 100 -8.88 -7.15 -7.10
C ASP A 100 -10.09 -6.22 -6.95
N ILE A 101 -9.99 -5.00 -7.47
CA ILE A 101 -11.09 -4.02 -7.51
C ILE A 101 -11.76 -3.94 -8.89
N GLY A 102 -11.44 -4.85 -9.81
CA GLY A 102 -12.06 -4.95 -11.12
C GLY A 102 -11.60 -3.89 -12.12
N ILE A 103 -10.45 -3.27 -11.93
CA ILE A 103 -9.89 -2.24 -12.81
C ILE A 103 -8.68 -2.81 -13.57
N PRO A 104 -8.73 -2.90 -14.91
CA PRO A 104 -7.55 -3.25 -15.68
C PRO A 104 -6.53 -2.11 -15.63
N VAL A 105 -5.23 -2.44 -15.56
CA VAL A 105 -4.16 -1.43 -15.45
C VAL A 105 -4.16 -0.47 -16.66
N GLU A 106 -4.59 -0.96 -17.81
CA GLU A 106 -4.69 -0.19 -19.05
C GLU A 106 -5.80 0.88 -19.00
N ALA A 107 -6.72 0.80 -18.05
CA ALA A 107 -7.76 1.82 -17.84
C ALA A 107 -7.25 3.05 -17.08
N VAL A 108 -6.10 2.95 -16.41
CA VAL A 108 -5.52 4.08 -15.67
C VAL A 108 -5.11 5.18 -16.65
N THR A 109 -5.65 6.37 -16.46
CA THR A 109 -5.37 7.54 -17.32
C THR A 109 -4.29 8.46 -16.76
N ASP A 110 -4.20 8.53 -15.44
CA ASP A 110 -3.30 9.45 -14.74
C ASP A 110 -2.79 8.76 -13.45
N VAL A 111 -1.56 9.09 -13.04
CA VAL A 111 -1.01 8.68 -11.75
C VAL A 111 -0.64 9.91 -10.95
N VAL A 112 -1.05 9.95 -9.68
CA VAL A 112 -0.73 11.03 -8.75
C VAL A 112 0.00 10.44 -7.54
N LEU A 113 1.18 10.96 -7.25
CA LEU A 113 2.01 10.56 -6.12
C LEU A 113 2.04 11.70 -5.10
N THR A 114 1.85 11.39 -3.82
CA THR A 114 1.99 12.40 -2.75
C THR A 114 3.46 12.75 -2.56
N HIS A 115 4.33 11.75 -2.65
CA HIS A 115 5.79 11.90 -2.58
C HIS A 115 6.48 10.66 -3.16
N LEU A 116 7.82 10.66 -3.19
CA LEU A 116 8.63 9.65 -3.87
C LEU A 116 9.27 8.62 -2.91
N HIS A 117 8.72 8.38 -1.73
CA HIS A 117 9.11 7.21 -0.94
C HIS A 117 8.64 5.93 -1.63
N TYR A 118 9.44 4.87 -1.52
CA TYR A 118 9.23 3.62 -2.27
C TYR A 118 7.88 2.95 -1.99
N ASP A 119 7.36 3.09 -0.79
CA ASP A 119 6.06 2.55 -0.36
C ASP A 119 4.86 3.32 -0.95
N HIS A 120 5.12 4.45 -1.58
CA HIS A 120 4.12 5.28 -2.26
C HIS A 120 4.28 5.29 -3.78
N CYS A 121 5.49 5.14 -4.30
CA CYS A 121 5.75 5.27 -5.74
C CYS A 121 6.33 4.01 -6.40
N GLY A 122 6.67 2.97 -5.64
CA GLY A 122 7.34 1.79 -6.18
C GLY A 122 6.56 1.06 -7.27
N GLY A 123 5.23 1.10 -7.22
CA GLY A 123 4.39 0.44 -8.20
C GLY A 123 4.34 1.06 -9.59
N VAL A 124 5.01 2.21 -9.82
CA VAL A 124 5.14 2.83 -11.17
C VAL A 124 6.50 2.56 -11.82
N CYS A 125 7.36 1.75 -11.21
CA CYS A 125 8.69 1.39 -11.73
C CYS A 125 8.64 0.06 -12.49
#